data_e90ae066ac402462d82b4f4e8551745c
#
_entry.id   e90ae066ac402462d82b4f4e8551745c
#
_cell.length_a   1.000
_cell.length_b   1.000
_cell.length_c   1.000
_cell.angle_alpha   90.00
_cell.angle_beta   90.00
_cell.angle_gamma   90.00
#
_symmetry.space_group_name_H-M   'P 1'
#
loop_
_entity.id
_entity.type
_entity.pdbx_description
1 polymer ?
#
loop_
_entity_poly.entity_id
_entity_poly.type
_entity_poly.pdbx_seq_one_letter_code
_entity_poly.pdbx_strand_id
1 'polypeptide(L)'
;MGNFKVDPDKLRDSAKHLSGPVASGYANSATMLRTNGKIDMPGFGIALSMVEAAYTSRLDFMALDVQGAHDVVTEIATRLNQTAAEYDRGENLNIAGFDGKGSTPEGFGSAFLGALGNSVAPGVAAGMLEVSIILACAGSLETCAGLCPTFIPAAIAIPLFICNIPSIMGAGAALVNEAAHIKDVLNSAFQSMCDNAHGDWTGEGSSDFALLTTKIKAHMDQLGGYIDTVGKVLEAIGGALIALWIGLIAIAGPFLVWLIAMRLAEASPPWLQDAVLEPIIEGAGVVIGTGILTTLAGVTEAGGAVAALLTGIGGQLLASFSMPDGGKGGVPDMQEFHVDQNYQASL
;
A
#
# COMPACT_ATOMS: atom_id res chain seq x y z
N MET A 1 -21.40 43.89 -15.64
CA MET A 1 -22.12 42.69 -15.13
C MET A 1 -21.67 41.54 -16.01
N GLY A 2 -20.86 40.62 -15.50
CA GLY A 2 -20.46 39.41 -16.24
C GLY A 2 -21.68 38.55 -16.44
N ASN A 3 -21.83 37.94 -17.63
CA ASN A 3 -22.85 36.94 -17.86
C ASN A 3 -22.56 35.75 -16.99
N PHE A 4 -23.27 35.63 -15.90
CA PHE A 4 -23.28 34.48 -15.04
C PHE A 4 -24.04 33.34 -15.77
N LYS A 5 -23.41 32.17 -15.90
CA LYS A 5 -24.01 31.03 -16.58
C LYS A 5 -23.75 29.77 -15.75
N VAL A 6 -24.78 29.03 -15.48
CA VAL A 6 -24.74 27.73 -14.80
C VAL A 6 -25.73 26.80 -15.51
N ASP A 7 -25.39 25.53 -15.56
CA ASP A 7 -26.27 24.44 -15.99
C ASP A 7 -26.52 23.51 -14.79
N PRO A 8 -27.66 23.66 -14.08
CA PRO A 8 -27.97 22.88 -12.90
C PRO A 8 -28.04 21.37 -13.15
N ASP A 9 -28.44 20.97 -14.36
CA ASP A 9 -28.53 19.55 -14.70
C ASP A 9 -27.14 18.90 -14.81
N LYS A 10 -26.16 19.62 -15.37
CA LYS A 10 -24.76 19.16 -15.39
C LYS A 10 -24.17 19.06 -13.99
N LEU A 11 -24.49 19.97 -13.09
CA LEU A 11 -24.06 19.89 -11.68
C LEU A 11 -24.62 18.62 -11.01
N ARG A 12 -25.92 18.32 -11.26
CA ARG A 12 -26.56 17.10 -10.73
C ARG A 12 -25.99 15.83 -11.32
N ASP A 13 -25.74 15.79 -12.61
CA ASP A 13 -25.14 14.62 -13.28
C ASP A 13 -23.72 14.37 -12.73
N SER A 14 -22.91 15.41 -12.62
CA SER A 14 -21.58 15.29 -11.99
C SER A 14 -21.68 14.84 -10.54
N ALA A 15 -22.59 15.40 -9.75
CA ALA A 15 -22.83 15.00 -8.37
C ALA A 15 -23.25 13.53 -8.23
N LYS A 16 -24.12 13.06 -9.11
CA LYS A 16 -24.56 11.65 -9.15
C LYS A 16 -23.40 10.70 -9.47
N HIS A 17 -22.54 11.05 -10.41
CA HIS A 17 -21.37 10.26 -10.74
C HIS A 17 -20.31 10.27 -9.61
N LEU A 18 -20.11 11.42 -8.99
CA LEU A 18 -19.19 11.54 -7.85
C LEU A 18 -19.66 10.69 -6.64
N SER A 19 -20.93 10.85 -6.23
CA SER A 19 -21.49 10.10 -5.08
C SER A 19 -21.71 8.62 -5.35
N GLY A 20 -21.84 8.20 -6.59
CA GLY A 20 -22.03 6.81 -6.99
C GLY A 20 -20.70 6.11 -7.31
N PRO A 21 -20.31 6.02 -8.59
CA PRO A 21 -19.16 5.23 -9.02
C PRO A 21 -17.84 5.66 -8.39
N VAL A 22 -17.57 6.98 -8.31
CA VAL A 22 -16.27 7.49 -7.84
C VAL A 22 -16.11 7.27 -6.34
N ALA A 23 -17.09 7.72 -5.53
CA ALA A 23 -17.04 7.51 -4.08
C ALA A 23 -17.01 6.01 -3.73
N SER A 24 -17.88 5.19 -4.35
CA SER A 24 -17.87 3.74 -4.14
C SER A 24 -16.53 3.10 -4.54
N GLY A 25 -15.87 3.61 -5.57
CA GLY A 25 -14.53 3.20 -5.97
C GLY A 25 -13.52 3.38 -4.84
N TYR A 26 -13.45 4.58 -4.22
CA TYR A 26 -12.56 4.82 -3.07
C TYR A 26 -12.89 3.94 -1.87
N ALA A 27 -14.17 3.74 -1.53
CA ALA A 27 -14.56 2.84 -0.44
C ALA A 27 -14.11 1.39 -0.69
N ASN A 28 -14.24 0.92 -1.95
CA ASN A 28 -13.77 -0.40 -2.35
C ASN A 28 -12.23 -0.48 -2.26
N SER A 29 -11.51 0.53 -2.74
CA SER A 29 -10.05 0.62 -2.63
C SER A 29 -9.59 0.57 -1.18
N ALA A 30 -10.24 1.30 -0.26
CA ALA A 30 -9.94 1.22 1.18
C ALA A 30 -10.12 -0.20 1.74
N THR A 31 -11.15 -0.90 1.29
CA THR A 31 -11.40 -2.30 1.67
C THR A 31 -10.36 -3.25 1.09
N MET A 32 -9.98 -3.06 -0.18
CA MET A 32 -8.95 -3.85 -0.86
C MET A 32 -7.59 -3.68 -0.20
N LEU A 33 -7.21 -2.46 0.20
CA LEU A 33 -5.99 -2.21 0.95
C LEU A 33 -5.96 -3.02 2.25
N ARG A 34 -7.04 -3.01 3.03
CA ARG A 34 -7.12 -3.78 4.29
C ARG A 34 -7.11 -5.28 4.11
N THR A 35 -7.64 -5.77 2.99
CA THR A 35 -7.76 -7.22 2.73
C THR A 35 -6.52 -7.78 2.06
N ASN A 36 -6.11 -7.16 0.96
CA ASN A 36 -5.04 -7.68 0.11
C ASN A 36 -3.66 -7.17 0.52
N GLY A 37 -3.59 -6.03 1.24
CA GLY A 37 -2.36 -5.54 1.84
C GLY A 37 -1.98 -6.28 3.13
N LYS A 38 -2.86 -7.13 3.69
CA LYS A 38 -2.55 -7.87 4.90
C LYS A 38 -1.52 -8.97 4.62
N ILE A 39 -0.52 -9.07 5.51
CA ILE A 39 0.50 -10.11 5.46
C ILE A 39 0.09 -11.22 6.45
N ASP A 40 0.04 -12.47 5.95
CA ASP A 40 -0.34 -13.62 6.76
C ASP A 40 0.83 -14.10 7.63
N MET A 41 0.50 -14.64 8.81
CA MET A 41 1.49 -15.21 9.71
C MET A 41 2.35 -16.30 9.02
N PRO A 42 3.65 -16.38 9.33
CA PRO A 42 4.38 -15.69 10.40
C PRO A 42 4.84 -14.26 10.08
N GLY A 43 4.28 -13.59 9.07
CA GLY A 43 4.58 -12.22 8.72
C GLY A 43 6.04 -12.03 8.30
N PHE A 44 6.69 -11.02 8.85
CA PHE A 44 8.13 -10.77 8.64
C PHE A 44 9.05 -11.63 9.53
N GLY A 45 8.49 -12.52 10.38
CA GLY A 45 9.25 -13.27 11.37
C GLY A 45 9.60 -12.44 12.61
N ILE A 46 10.09 -13.13 13.65
CA ILE A 46 10.36 -12.51 14.96
C ILE A 46 11.45 -11.44 14.87
N ALA A 47 12.51 -11.71 14.11
CA ALA A 47 13.66 -10.80 13.98
C ALA A 47 13.32 -9.48 13.29
N LEU A 48 12.30 -9.46 12.44
CA LEU A 48 11.84 -8.28 11.69
C LEU A 48 10.45 -7.79 12.15
N SER A 49 10.03 -8.13 13.37
CA SER A 49 8.74 -7.72 13.94
C SER A 49 8.54 -6.21 13.99
N MET A 50 9.62 -5.42 14.06
CA MET A 50 9.57 -3.96 13.97
C MET A 50 9.10 -3.48 12.59
N VAL A 51 9.47 -4.19 11.51
CA VAL A 51 9.01 -3.88 10.14
C VAL A 51 7.52 -4.19 10.02
N GLU A 52 7.07 -5.33 10.58
CA GLU A 52 5.67 -5.72 10.60
C GLU A 52 4.80 -4.71 11.33
N ALA A 53 5.23 -4.26 12.51
CA ALA A 53 4.51 -3.24 13.29
C ALA A 53 4.42 -1.90 12.54
N ALA A 54 5.53 -1.44 11.95
CA ALA A 54 5.56 -0.23 11.13
C ALA A 54 4.66 -0.34 9.91
N TYR A 55 4.72 -1.46 9.20
CA TYR A 55 3.90 -1.73 8.03
C TYR A 55 2.40 -1.78 8.36
N THR A 56 2.01 -2.56 9.36
CA THR A 56 0.58 -2.71 9.75
C THR A 56 -0.02 -1.37 10.12
N SER A 57 0.70 -0.56 10.91
CA SER A 57 0.26 0.80 11.23
C SER A 57 0.08 1.66 9.98
N ARG A 58 0.94 1.51 8.97
CA ARG A 58 0.85 2.27 7.72
C ARG A 58 -0.27 1.79 6.82
N LEU A 59 -0.50 0.48 6.76
CA LEU A 59 -1.62 -0.08 6.02
C LEU A 59 -2.97 0.45 6.51
N ASP A 60 -3.17 0.47 7.82
CA ASP A 60 -4.38 1.02 8.43
C ASP A 60 -4.53 2.51 8.10
N PHE A 61 -3.44 3.27 8.19
CA PHE A 61 -3.41 4.69 7.87
C PHE A 61 -3.78 4.94 6.39
N MET A 62 -3.14 4.25 5.45
CA MET A 62 -3.45 4.35 4.02
C MET A 62 -4.92 4.04 3.72
N ALA A 63 -5.47 3.00 4.34
CA ALA A 63 -6.88 2.64 4.17
C ALA A 63 -7.83 3.69 4.75
N LEU A 64 -7.48 4.33 5.86
CA LEU A 64 -8.25 5.44 6.45
C LEU A 64 -8.22 6.68 5.56
N ASP A 65 -7.07 7.01 4.96
CA ASP A 65 -6.95 8.15 4.06
C ASP A 65 -7.74 7.95 2.77
N VAL A 66 -7.71 6.73 2.20
CA VAL A 66 -8.55 6.40 1.04
C VAL A 66 -10.04 6.45 1.40
N GLN A 67 -10.42 6.04 2.62
CA GLN A 67 -11.78 6.23 3.12
C GLN A 67 -12.11 7.72 3.27
N GLY A 68 -11.18 8.54 3.73
CA GLY A 68 -11.33 9.99 3.77
C GLY A 68 -11.58 10.60 2.37
N ALA A 69 -10.90 10.08 1.33
CA ALA A 69 -11.18 10.48 -0.05
C ALA A 69 -12.63 10.17 -0.48
N HIS A 70 -13.18 9.00 -0.11
CA HIS A 70 -14.60 8.69 -0.29
C HIS A 70 -15.50 9.75 0.36
N ASP A 71 -15.21 10.13 1.60
CA ASP A 71 -16.03 11.08 2.36
C ASP A 71 -16.00 12.47 1.72
N VAL A 72 -14.82 12.94 1.30
CA VAL A 72 -14.64 14.22 0.60
C VAL A 72 -15.39 14.24 -0.74
N VAL A 73 -15.27 13.18 -1.54
CA VAL A 73 -15.97 13.09 -2.84
C VAL A 73 -17.50 13.09 -2.65
N THR A 74 -17.99 12.42 -1.61
CA THR A 74 -19.41 12.40 -1.25
C THR A 74 -19.90 13.78 -0.81
N GLU A 75 -19.10 14.51 -0.03
CA GLU A 75 -19.43 15.87 0.40
C GLU A 75 -19.45 16.84 -0.80
N ILE A 76 -18.47 16.76 -1.71
CA ILE A 76 -18.48 17.54 -2.96
C ILE A 76 -19.77 17.29 -3.76
N ALA A 77 -20.15 16.03 -3.93
CA ALA A 77 -21.37 15.67 -4.63
C ALA A 77 -22.63 16.25 -3.96
N THR A 78 -22.67 16.21 -2.63
CA THR A 78 -23.76 16.79 -1.85
C THR A 78 -23.88 18.30 -2.08
N ARG A 79 -22.75 19.01 -2.04
CA ARG A 79 -22.73 20.45 -2.28
C ARG A 79 -23.05 20.83 -3.70
N LEU A 80 -22.59 20.07 -4.71
CA LEU A 80 -22.99 20.30 -6.09
C LEU A 80 -24.52 20.16 -6.29
N ASN A 81 -25.15 19.18 -5.65
CA ASN A 81 -26.60 19.02 -5.67
C ASN A 81 -27.34 20.19 -4.97
N GLN A 82 -26.79 20.67 -3.83
CA GLN A 82 -27.37 21.83 -3.14
C GLN A 82 -27.25 23.09 -4.00
N THR A 83 -26.09 23.33 -4.58
CA THR A 83 -25.84 24.44 -5.51
C THR A 83 -26.80 24.40 -6.69
N ALA A 84 -26.96 23.23 -7.35
CA ALA A 84 -27.92 23.06 -8.45
C ALA A 84 -29.37 23.39 -8.02
N ALA A 85 -29.77 22.98 -6.82
CA ALA A 85 -31.11 23.25 -6.31
C ALA A 85 -31.33 24.73 -5.98
N GLU A 86 -30.29 25.45 -5.55
CA GLU A 86 -30.35 26.89 -5.31
C GLU A 86 -30.49 27.67 -6.61
N TYR A 87 -29.76 27.29 -7.66
CA TYR A 87 -29.90 27.90 -8.98
C TYR A 87 -31.30 27.65 -9.58
N ASP A 88 -31.88 26.46 -9.47
CA ASP A 88 -33.25 26.20 -9.89
C ASP A 88 -34.28 27.08 -9.18
N ARG A 89 -34.09 27.32 -7.88
CA ARG A 89 -34.99 28.20 -7.13
C ARG A 89 -34.89 29.64 -7.63
N GLY A 90 -33.67 30.11 -7.92
CA GLY A 90 -33.43 31.42 -8.51
C GLY A 90 -34.04 31.56 -9.90
N GLU A 91 -33.92 30.54 -10.76
CA GLU A 91 -34.53 30.54 -12.12
C GLU A 91 -36.03 30.40 -12.05
N ASN A 92 -36.61 29.58 -11.17
CA ASN A 92 -38.06 29.42 -11.02
C ASN A 92 -38.76 30.67 -10.49
N LEU A 93 -38.04 31.61 -9.90
CA LEU A 93 -38.58 32.93 -9.60
C LEU A 93 -38.64 33.83 -10.87
N ASN A 94 -37.84 33.45 -11.90
CA ASN A 94 -37.78 34.20 -13.16
C ASN A 94 -38.46 33.57 -14.35
N ILE A 95 -38.83 32.27 -14.31
CA ILE A 95 -39.39 31.53 -15.46
C ILE A 95 -40.60 30.70 -15.01
N ALA A 96 -41.76 31.30 -15.17
CA ALA A 96 -42.98 30.52 -15.36
C ALA A 96 -43.01 30.04 -16.83
N GLY A 97 -42.52 28.82 -17.06
CA GLY A 97 -42.70 28.10 -18.30
C GLY A 97 -41.43 27.74 -19.09
N PHE A 98 -40.88 26.58 -18.83
CA PHE A 98 -40.23 25.79 -19.89
C PHE A 98 -40.09 24.32 -19.46
N ASP A 99 -40.81 23.43 -20.16
CA ASP A 99 -40.67 21.97 -20.08
C ASP A 99 -39.58 21.51 -21.05
N GLY A 100 -38.48 20.93 -20.52
CA GLY A 100 -37.42 20.34 -21.34
C GLY A 100 -37.02 18.93 -20.85
N LYS A 101 -37.35 17.93 -21.66
CA LYS A 101 -36.95 16.53 -21.47
C LYS A 101 -35.49 16.35 -21.80
N GLY A 102 -34.66 15.94 -20.82
CA GLY A 102 -33.26 15.56 -21.00
C GLY A 102 -33.08 14.05 -21.15
N SER A 103 -32.33 13.63 -22.15
CA SER A 103 -31.95 12.25 -22.46
C SER A 103 -30.67 11.87 -21.73
N THR A 104 -30.67 10.70 -21.09
CA THR A 104 -29.52 10.08 -20.41
C THR A 104 -28.53 9.47 -21.41
N PRO A 105 -27.20 9.62 -21.19
CA PRO A 105 -26.20 8.84 -21.93
C PRO A 105 -26.00 7.48 -21.27
N GLU A 106 -26.45 6.43 -21.92
CA GLU A 106 -26.10 5.05 -21.60
C GLU A 106 -24.69 4.73 -22.14
N GLY A 107 -23.76 4.27 -21.30
CA GLY A 107 -22.49 3.75 -21.79
C GLY A 107 -21.34 3.59 -20.79
N PHE A 108 -21.39 4.19 -19.59
CA PHE A 108 -20.23 4.19 -18.68
C PHE A 108 -20.15 2.98 -17.71
N GLY A 109 -21.27 2.28 -17.47
CA GLY A 109 -21.34 1.18 -16.48
C GLY A 109 -20.69 -0.14 -16.91
N SER A 110 -20.55 -0.41 -18.21
CA SER A 110 -20.07 -1.71 -18.70
C SER A 110 -18.54 -1.82 -18.79
N ALA A 111 -17.82 -0.72 -18.96
CA ALA A 111 -16.35 -0.70 -18.99
C ALA A 111 -15.73 -0.87 -17.57
N PHE A 112 -16.43 -0.41 -16.54
CA PHE A 112 -15.97 -0.47 -15.14
C PHE A 112 -16.02 -1.89 -14.57
N LEU A 113 -17.04 -2.68 -14.91
CA LEU A 113 -17.18 -4.06 -14.44
C LEU A 113 -16.22 -5.06 -15.13
N GLY A 114 -15.72 -4.73 -16.32
CA GLY A 114 -14.75 -5.56 -17.05
C GLY A 114 -13.33 -5.50 -16.48
N ALA A 115 -12.96 -4.43 -15.79
CA ALA A 115 -11.64 -4.27 -15.18
C ALA A 115 -11.47 -5.02 -13.85
N LEU A 116 -12.55 -5.35 -13.16
CA LEU A 116 -12.54 -6.06 -11.88
C LEU A 116 -12.33 -7.59 -11.99
N GLY A 117 -12.41 -8.16 -13.21
CA GLY A 117 -12.41 -9.61 -13.42
C GLY A 117 -11.06 -10.30 -13.61
N ASN A 118 -9.96 -9.58 -13.79
CA ASN A 118 -8.70 -10.17 -14.31
C ASN A 118 -7.47 -10.13 -13.41
N SER A 119 -7.60 -9.87 -12.11
CA SER A 119 -6.46 -9.91 -11.19
C SER A 119 -6.45 -11.16 -10.31
N VAL A 120 -6.28 -12.36 -10.93
CA VAL A 120 -5.94 -13.57 -10.17
C VAL A 120 -4.47 -13.89 -10.39
N ALA A 121 -3.78 -13.90 -9.29
CA ALA A 121 -2.37 -13.82 -9.01
C ALA A 121 -1.45 -14.88 -9.64
N PRO A 122 -0.20 -14.49 -10.03
CA PRO A 122 0.93 -15.42 -10.25
C PRO A 122 1.59 -15.92 -8.96
N GLY A 123 1.12 -15.51 -7.78
CA GLY A 123 1.83 -15.72 -6.50
C GLY A 123 1.81 -17.13 -5.91
N VAL A 124 0.87 -18.00 -6.29
CA VAL A 124 0.67 -19.28 -5.60
C VAL A 124 1.73 -20.34 -5.95
N ALA A 125 2.27 -20.32 -7.17
CA ALA A 125 3.30 -21.27 -7.59
C ALA A 125 4.70 -20.96 -7.00
N ALA A 126 5.02 -19.68 -6.80
CA ALA A 126 6.27 -19.26 -6.16
C ALA A 126 6.29 -19.64 -4.66
N GLY A 127 5.16 -19.54 -3.97
CA GLY A 127 5.05 -19.79 -2.54
C GLY A 127 5.39 -21.22 -2.10
N MET A 128 5.08 -22.24 -2.92
CA MET A 128 5.42 -23.63 -2.56
C MET A 128 6.92 -23.92 -2.68
N LEU A 129 7.62 -23.28 -3.63
CA LEU A 129 9.06 -23.45 -3.79
C LEU A 129 9.82 -22.82 -2.61
N GLU A 130 9.39 -21.67 -2.12
CA GLU A 130 10.04 -20.93 -1.02
C GLU A 130 9.90 -21.63 0.32
N VAL A 131 8.73 -22.17 0.64
CA VAL A 131 8.52 -22.94 1.88
C VAL A 131 9.43 -24.16 1.91
N SER A 132 9.62 -24.86 0.79
CA SER A 132 10.51 -26.01 0.72
C SER A 132 11.99 -25.63 0.88
N ILE A 133 12.39 -24.46 0.37
CA ILE A 133 13.75 -23.92 0.53
C ILE A 133 14.02 -23.56 1.99
N ILE A 134 13.11 -22.88 2.65
CA ILE A 134 13.24 -22.50 4.07
C ILE A 134 13.33 -23.75 4.97
N LEU A 135 12.46 -24.74 4.74
CA LEU A 135 12.46 -26.00 5.52
C LEU A 135 13.73 -26.81 5.28
N ALA A 136 14.21 -26.89 4.03
CA ALA A 136 15.45 -27.59 3.71
C ALA A 136 16.66 -26.91 4.37
N CYS A 137 16.70 -25.58 4.38
CA CYS A 137 17.74 -24.82 5.04
C CYS A 137 17.72 -25.03 6.56
N ALA A 138 16.55 -24.93 7.20
CA ALA A 138 16.41 -25.12 8.64
C ALA A 138 16.86 -26.54 9.05
N GLY A 139 16.43 -27.58 8.34
CA GLY A 139 16.84 -28.95 8.60
C GLY A 139 18.34 -29.19 8.42
N SER A 140 18.97 -28.57 7.42
CA SER A 140 20.42 -28.64 7.22
C SER A 140 21.20 -27.98 8.38
N LEU A 141 20.69 -26.86 8.89
CA LEU A 141 21.32 -26.11 9.97
C LEU A 141 21.18 -26.78 11.34
N GLU A 142 20.03 -27.41 11.61
CA GLU A 142 19.82 -28.24 12.80
C GLU A 142 20.78 -29.43 12.79
N THR A 143 20.97 -30.06 11.63
CA THR A 143 21.93 -31.16 11.47
C THR A 143 23.36 -30.66 11.68
N CYS A 144 23.73 -29.50 11.17
CA CYS A 144 25.04 -28.88 11.45
C CYS A 144 25.26 -28.64 12.95
N ALA A 145 24.24 -28.15 13.67
CA ALA A 145 24.32 -27.92 15.11
C ALA A 145 24.48 -29.24 15.90
N GLY A 146 23.83 -30.31 15.46
CA GLY A 146 23.99 -31.65 16.04
C GLY A 146 25.40 -32.25 15.82
N LEU A 147 26.02 -31.96 14.68
CA LEU A 147 27.36 -32.40 14.34
C LEU A 147 28.50 -31.50 14.84
N CYS A 148 28.20 -30.23 15.11
CA CYS A 148 29.16 -29.20 15.52
C CYS A 148 28.54 -28.27 16.58
N PRO A 149 28.78 -28.52 17.88
CA PRO A 149 28.18 -27.74 18.98
C PRO A 149 28.46 -26.24 18.92
N THR A 150 29.61 -25.82 18.41
CA THR A 150 29.97 -24.41 18.25
C THR A 150 29.12 -23.67 17.21
N PHE A 151 28.36 -24.41 16.39
CA PHE A 151 27.40 -23.86 15.43
C PHE A 151 26.00 -23.57 16.04
N ILE A 152 25.71 -24.06 17.25
CA ILE A 152 24.40 -23.91 17.93
C ILE A 152 23.87 -22.47 17.94
N PRO A 153 24.69 -21.41 18.23
CA PRO A 153 24.16 -20.04 18.24
C PRO A 153 23.57 -19.60 16.89
N ALA A 154 24.20 -19.98 15.78
CA ALA A 154 23.67 -19.69 14.45
C ALA A 154 22.38 -20.47 14.17
N ALA A 155 22.33 -21.76 14.54
CA ALA A 155 21.13 -22.59 14.37
C ALA A 155 19.93 -22.06 15.18
N ILE A 156 20.13 -21.48 16.35
CA ILE A 156 19.08 -20.85 17.16
C ILE A 156 18.61 -19.53 16.54
N ALA A 157 19.53 -18.73 15.96
CA ALA A 157 19.18 -17.42 15.41
C ALA A 157 18.37 -17.50 14.13
N ILE A 158 18.64 -18.47 13.26
CA ILE A 158 18.01 -18.60 11.93
C ILE A 158 16.48 -18.75 11.96
N PRO A 159 15.88 -19.58 12.84
CA PRO A 159 14.42 -19.67 12.94
C PRO A 159 13.70 -18.36 13.22
N LEU A 160 14.39 -17.37 13.82
CA LEU A 160 13.82 -16.05 14.08
C LEU A 160 13.55 -15.26 12.79
N PHE A 161 14.18 -15.64 11.67
CA PHE A 161 14.04 -15.05 10.35
C PHE A 161 13.07 -15.82 9.43
N ILE A 162 12.39 -16.86 9.94
CA ILE A 162 11.33 -17.53 9.19
C ILE A 162 10.18 -16.57 9.00
N CYS A 163 9.86 -16.25 7.76
CA CYS A 163 8.86 -15.26 7.34
C CYS A 163 8.00 -15.82 6.19
N ASN A 164 6.87 -15.17 5.94
CA ASN A 164 5.98 -15.52 4.83
C ASN A 164 6.28 -14.62 3.63
N ILE A 165 7.40 -14.91 2.94
CA ILE A 165 7.86 -14.12 1.79
C ILE A 165 6.78 -14.00 0.70
N PRO A 166 6.06 -15.09 0.29
CA PRO A 166 4.99 -14.97 -0.68
C PRO A 166 3.89 -14.00 -0.28
N SER A 167 3.50 -13.98 1.00
CA SER A 167 2.50 -13.04 1.51
C SER A 167 3.03 -11.59 1.51
N ILE A 168 4.30 -11.38 1.85
CA ILE A 168 4.95 -10.07 1.81
C ILE A 168 4.96 -9.53 0.37
N MET A 169 5.41 -10.33 -0.60
CA MET A 169 5.46 -9.94 -2.01
C MET A 169 4.06 -9.76 -2.60
N GLY A 170 3.13 -10.65 -2.25
CA GLY A 170 1.72 -10.56 -2.67
C GLY A 170 1.06 -9.28 -2.17
N ALA A 171 1.28 -8.90 -0.91
CA ALA A 171 0.81 -7.64 -0.35
C ALA A 171 1.46 -6.43 -1.07
N GLY A 172 2.77 -6.49 -1.35
CA GLY A 172 3.47 -5.47 -2.12
C GLY A 172 2.84 -5.25 -3.50
N ALA A 173 2.67 -6.32 -4.27
CA ALA A 173 2.04 -6.26 -5.59
C ALA A 173 0.59 -5.77 -5.53
N ALA A 174 -0.18 -6.16 -4.52
CA ALA A 174 -1.54 -5.69 -4.32
C ALA A 174 -1.59 -4.17 -4.07
N LEU A 175 -0.67 -3.64 -3.26
CA LEU A 175 -0.56 -2.20 -3.00
C LEU A 175 -0.18 -1.43 -4.27
N VAL A 176 0.79 -1.91 -5.07
CA VAL A 176 1.18 -1.27 -6.33
C VAL A 176 0.01 -1.22 -7.32
N ASN A 177 -0.74 -2.32 -7.45
CA ASN A 177 -1.91 -2.38 -8.31
C ASN A 177 -3.03 -1.44 -7.85
N GLU A 178 -3.28 -1.38 -6.54
CA GLU A 178 -4.30 -0.49 -5.97
C GLU A 178 -3.91 0.98 -6.10
N ALA A 179 -2.62 1.30 -5.93
CA ALA A 179 -2.10 2.64 -6.18
C ALA A 179 -2.31 3.10 -7.63
N ALA A 180 -2.06 2.21 -8.60
CA ALA A 180 -2.33 2.48 -10.00
C ALA A 180 -3.83 2.68 -10.26
N HIS A 181 -4.70 1.83 -9.68
CA HIS A 181 -6.15 1.99 -9.77
C HIS A 181 -6.63 3.34 -9.23
N ILE A 182 -6.17 3.73 -8.04
CA ILE A 182 -6.51 5.04 -7.45
C ILE A 182 -6.07 6.18 -8.38
N LYS A 183 -4.83 6.19 -8.84
CA LYS A 183 -4.26 7.29 -9.65
C LYS A 183 -4.88 7.36 -11.04
N ASP A 184 -4.92 6.23 -11.75
CA ASP A 184 -5.23 6.22 -13.18
C ASP A 184 -6.74 6.11 -13.45
N VAL A 185 -7.52 5.53 -12.53
CA VAL A 185 -8.96 5.34 -12.70
C VAL A 185 -9.74 6.33 -11.85
N LEU A 186 -9.59 6.27 -10.51
CA LEU A 186 -10.44 7.04 -9.60
C LEU A 186 -10.15 8.53 -9.65
N ASN A 187 -8.87 8.92 -9.57
CA ASN A 187 -8.49 10.34 -9.62
C ASN A 187 -8.80 10.96 -10.98
N SER A 188 -8.66 10.19 -12.07
CA SER A 188 -9.02 10.64 -13.41
C SER A 188 -10.54 10.79 -13.59
N ALA A 189 -11.33 9.87 -13.05
CA ALA A 189 -12.78 9.97 -13.04
C ALA A 189 -13.26 11.15 -12.18
N PHE A 190 -12.68 11.34 -10.99
CA PHE A 190 -12.95 12.50 -10.15
C PHE A 190 -12.70 13.81 -10.89
N GLN A 191 -11.52 13.97 -11.50
CA GLN A 191 -11.16 15.16 -12.25
C GLN A 191 -12.13 15.42 -13.40
N SER A 192 -12.44 14.38 -14.19
CA SER A 192 -13.36 14.49 -15.32
C SER A 192 -14.76 14.97 -14.89
N MET A 193 -15.27 14.49 -13.75
CA MET A 193 -16.57 14.92 -13.23
C MET A 193 -16.53 16.35 -12.70
N CYS A 194 -15.43 16.75 -12.08
CA CYS A 194 -15.22 18.14 -11.63
C CYS A 194 -15.11 19.10 -12.82
N ASP A 195 -14.38 18.71 -13.88
CA ASP A 195 -14.25 19.51 -15.10
C ASP A 195 -15.60 19.65 -15.83
N ASN A 196 -16.42 18.60 -15.86
CA ASN A 196 -17.77 18.66 -16.40
C ASN A 196 -18.67 19.62 -15.62
N ALA A 197 -18.60 19.59 -14.30
CA ALA A 197 -19.34 20.52 -13.44
C ALA A 197 -18.89 21.98 -13.67
N HIS A 198 -17.58 22.20 -13.82
CA HIS A 198 -16.99 23.51 -14.02
C HIS A 198 -17.25 24.10 -15.43
N GLY A 199 -17.32 23.26 -16.47
CA GLY A 199 -17.21 23.67 -17.89
C GLY A 199 -18.23 24.72 -18.35
N ASP A 200 -19.45 24.71 -17.83
CA ASP A 200 -20.51 25.70 -18.14
C ASP A 200 -20.84 26.62 -16.96
N TRP A 201 -20.10 26.51 -15.88
CA TRP A 201 -20.28 27.32 -14.68
C TRP A 201 -19.28 28.48 -14.67
N THR A 202 -19.78 29.72 -14.63
CA THR A 202 -18.96 30.93 -14.59
C THR A 202 -19.28 31.76 -13.35
N GLY A 203 -18.28 32.37 -12.75
CA GLY A 203 -18.40 33.19 -11.53
C GLY A 203 -17.37 32.82 -10.47
N GLU A 204 -17.41 33.49 -9.33
CA GLU A 204 -16.47 33.32 -8.25
C GLU A 204 -16.53 31.91 -7.65
N GLY A 205 -17.75 31.38 -7.39
CA GLY A 205 -17.95 30.03 -6.88
C GLY A 205 -17.42 28.90 -7.81
N SER A 206 -17.44 29.13 -9.13
CA SER A 206 -16.83 28.22 -10.10
C SER A 206 -15.30 28.17 -9.96
N SER A 207 -14.68 29.35 -9.77
CA SER A 207 -13.22 29.46 -9.58
C SER A 207 -12.77 28.82 -8.29
N ASP A 208 -13.53 29.01 -7.21
CA ASP A 208 -13.26 28.39 -5.91
C ASP A 208 -13.41 26.86 -5.96
N PHE A 209 -14.46 26.38 -6.64
CA PHE A 209 -14.65 24.96 -6.88
C PHE A 209 -13.48 24.34 -7.66
N ALA A 210 -13.03 24.97 -8.74
CA ALA A 210 -11.90 24.48 -9.52
C ALA A 210 -10.59 24.46 -8.71
N LEU A 211 -10.36 25.48 -7.86
CA LEU A 211 -9.19 25.50 -6.97
C LEU A 211 -9.25 24.40 -5.93
N LEU A 212 -10.40 24.19 -5.29
CA LEU A 212 -10.61 23.16 -4.29
C LEU A 212 -10.41 21.74 -4.88
N THR A 213 -11.04 21.44 -6.00
CA THR A 213 -10.94 20.13 -6.66
C THR A 213 -9.52 19.85 -7.15
N THR A 214 -8.79 20.86 -7.60
CA THR A 214 -7.37 20.73 -7.96
C THR A 214 -6.51 20.36 -6.75
N LYS A 215 -6.73 21.03 -5.60
CA LYS A 215 -6.02 20.71 -4.35
C LYS A 215 -6.32 19.27 -3.89
N ILE A 216 -7.61 18.88 -3.88
CA ILE A 216 -8.05 17.54 -3.50
C ILE A 216 -7.40 16.48 -4.40
N LYS A 217 -7.43 16.67 -5.72
CA LYS A 217 -6.78 15.78 -6.66
C LYS A 217 -5.29 15.62 -6.37
N ALA A 218 -4.59 16.72 -6.11
CA ALA A 218 -3.16 16.67 -5.80
C ALA A 218 -2.88 15.83 -4.53
N HIS A 219 -3.72 15.92 -3.51
CA HIS A 219 -3.61 15.07 -2.31
C HIS A 219 -3.87 13.59 -2.61
N MET A 220 -4.91 13.29 -3.41
CA MET A 220 -5.22 11.91 -3.81
C MET A 220 -4.10 11.31 -4.66
N ASP A 221 -3.46 12.09 -5.54
CA ASP A 221 -2.31 11.66 -6.33
C ASP A 221 -1.08 11.38 -5.44
N GLN A 222 -0.85 12.20 -4.41
CA GLN A 222 0.20 11.97 -3.42
C GLN A 222 -0.06 10.69 -2.60
N LEU A 223 -1.29 10.47 -2.18
CA LEU A 223 -1.70 9.25 -1.47
C LEU A 223 -1.47 8.00 -2.33
N GLY A 224 -1.88 8.03 -3.60
CA GLY A 224 -1.58 6.96 -4.54
C GLY A 224 -0.08 6.72 -4.73
N GLY A 225 0.73 7.79 -4.79
CA GLY A 225 2.19 7.70 -4.84
C GLY A 225 2.81 7.08 -3.59
N TYR A 226 2.23 7.36 -2.42
CA TYR A 226 2.65 6.79 -1.15
C TYR A 226 2.35 5.28 -1.08
N ILE A 227 1.13 4.86 -1.44
CA ILE A 227 0.73 3.45 -1.49
C ILE A 227 1.65 2.66 -2.43
N ASP A 228 1.95 3.20 -3.62
CA ASP A 228 2.89 2.62 -4.58
C ASP A 228 4.30 2.43 -3.99
N THR A 229 4.78 3.44 -3.27
CA THR A 229 6.09 3.39 -2.63
C THR A 229 6.16 2.30 -1.55
N VAL A 230 5.14 2.20 -0.70
CA VAL A 230 5.06 1.15 0.33
C VAL A 230 5.00 -0.23 -0.32
N GLY A 231 4.23 -0.40 -1.39
CA GLY A 231 4.16 -1.65 -2.14
C GLY A 231 5.52 -2.09 -2.70
N LYS A 232 6.26 -1.17 -3.33
CA LYS A 232 7.61 -1.42 -3.85
C LYS A 232 8.64 -1.73 -2.77
N VAL A 233 8.53 -1.11 -1.60
CA VAL A 233 9.36 -1.43 -0.44
C VAL A 233 9.12 -2.87 0.02
N LEU A 234 7.86 -3.32 0.08
CA LEU A 234 7.55 -4.72 0.41
C LEU A 234 8.11 -5.72 -0.61
N GLU A 235 7.99 -5.43 -1.90
CA GLU A 235 8.58 -6.27 -2.95
C GLU A 235 10.11 -6.35 -2.81
N ALA A 236 10.77 -5.23 -2.52
CA ALA A 236 12.21 -5.18 -2.30
C ALA A 236 12.62 -5.97 -1.04
N ILE A 237 11.85 -5.90 0.06
CA ILE A 237 12.08 -6.71 1.26
C ILE A 237 11.94 -8.20 0.92
N GLY A 238 10.87 -8.58 0.23
CA GLY A 238 10.66 -9.96 -0.20
C GLY A 238 11.84 -10.50 -1.02
N GLY A 239 12.32 -9.73 -1.99
CA GLY A 239 13.50 -10.05 -2.79
C GLY A 239 14.78 -10.20 -1.96
N ALA A 240 15.00 -9.30 -0.99
CA ALA A 240 16.14 -9.37 -0.09
C ALA A 240 16.11 -10.60 0.83
N LEU A 241 14.92 -10.98 1.31
CA LEU A 241 14.73 -12.18 2.12
C LEU A 241 14.97 -13.47 1.31
N ILE A 242 14.53 -13.52 0.06
CA ILE A 242 14.87 -14.64 -0.85
C ILE A 242 16.39 -14.76 -1.00
N ALA A 243 17.06 -13.64 -1.27
CA ALA A 243 18.52 -13.62 -1.42
C ALA A 243 19.23 -14.08 -0.13
N LEU A 244 18.73 -13.69 1.04
CA LEU A 244 19.23 -14.16 2.34
C LEU A 244 19.15 -15.70 2.44
N TRP A 245 17.99 -16.28 2.18
CA TRP A 245 17.80 -17.73 2.28
C TRP A 245 18.65 -18.51 1.27
N ILE A 246 18.77 -18.03 0.03
CA ILE A 246 19.68 -18.61 -0.97
C ILE A 246 21.13 -18.56 -0.47
N GLY A 247 21.55 -17.43 0.09
CA GLY A 247 22.89 -17.26 0.66
C GLY A 247 23.16 -18.21 1.83
N LEU A 248 22.18 -18.37 2.74
CA LEU A 248 22.28 -19.31 3.86
C LEU A 248 22.42 -20.76 3.39
N ILE A 249 21.65 -21.17 2.38
CA ILE A 249 21.76 -22.52 1.79
C ILE A 249 23.12 -22.73 1.14
N ALA A 250 23.64 -21.73 0.40
CA ALA A 250 24.92 -21.79 -0.26
C ALA A 250 26.10 -21.95 0.74
N ILE A 251 25.91 -21.49 1.97
CA ILE A 251 26.90 -21.67 3.06
C ILE A 251 26.65 -22.99 3.80
N ALA A 252 25.40 -23.23 4.23
CA ALA A 252 25.06 -24.37 5.08
C ALA A 252 25.20 -25.72 4.36
N GLY A 253 24.85 -25.79 3.07
CA GLY A 253 24.92 -27.03 2.30
C GLY A 253 26.34 -27.61 2.19
N PRO A 254 27.31 -26.87 1.65
CA PRO A 254 28.71 -27.32 1.61
C PRO A 254 29.29 -27.59 2.99
N PHE A 255 28.94 -26.79 3.99
CA PHE A 255 29.39 -26.97 5.36
C PHE A 255 28.86 -28.27 5.96
N LEU A 256 27.60 -28.60 5.75
CA LEU A 256 27.01 -29.87 6.19
C LEU A 256 27.70 -31.07 5.52
N VAL A 257 27.94 -31.02 4.21
CA VAL A 257 28.66 -32.09 3.49
C VAL A 257 30.05 -32.28 4.07
N TRP A 258 30.77 -31.17 4.31
CA TRP A 258 32.09 -31.20 4.91
C TRP A 258 32.05 -31.77 6.35
N LEU A 259 31.09 -31.35 7.20
CA LEU A 259 30.91 -31.88 8.57
C LEU A 259 30.67 -33.38 8.57
N ILE A 260 29.79 -33.88 7.69
CA ILE A 260 29.55 -35.30 7.55
C ILE A 260 30.83 -36.06 7.17
N ALA A 261 31.59 -35.54 6.21
CA ALA A 261 32.87 -36.15 5.82
C ALA A 261 33.89 -36.17 6.96
N MET A 262 33.96 -35.08 7.76
CA MET A 262 34.85 -35.01 8.93
C MET A 262 34.44 -35.98 10.04
N ARG A 263 33.13 -36.06 10.34
CA ARG A 263 32.61 -37.00 11.35
C ARG A 263 32.76 -38.47 10.91
N LEU A 264 32.68 -38.77 9.60
CA LEU A 264 33.00 -40.09 9.07
C LEU A 264 34.50 -40.39 9.19
N ALA A 265 35.35 -39.41 8.98
CA ALA A 265 36.80 -39.59 9.18
C ALA A 265 37.19 -39.83 10.65
N GLU A 266 36.42 -39.26 11.59
CA GLU A 266 36.57 -39.51 13.03
C GLU A 266 36.25 -40.99 13.41
N ALA A 267 35.43 -41.71 12.63
CA ALA A 267 35.17 -43.12 12.83
C ALA A 267 36.41 -44.01 12.54
N SER A 268 37.51 -43.41 12.07
CA SER A 268 38.83 -44.03 11.89
C SER A 268 39.66 -44.02 13.20
N PRO A 269 40.87 -44.57 13.27
CA PRO A 269 41.49 -44.98 14.53
C PRO A 269 41.50 -43.88 15.63
N PRO A 270 41.31 -44.29 16.90
CA PRO A 270 40.99 -43.37 18.06
C PRO A 270 41.95 -42.22 18.31
N TRP A 271 43.22 -42.32 17.91
CA TRP A 271 44.21 -41.25 18.13
C TRP A 271 44.08 -40.03 17.19
N LEU A 272 43.26 -40.14 16.12
CA LEU A 272 42.97 -39.04 15.19
C LEU A 272 41.79 -38.19 15.65
N GLN A 273 40.95 -38.75 16.51
CA GLN A 273 39.60 -38.21 16.81
C GLN A 273 39.68 -36.89 17.64
N ASP A 274 40.14 -36.95 18.88
CA ASP A 274 39.97 -35.88 19.83
C ASP A 274 41.07 -34.79 19.71
N ALA A 275 42.28 -35.18 19.28
CA ALA A 275 43.42 -34.29 19.29
C ALA A 275 43.57 -33.41 18.03
N VAL A 276 43.02 -33.84 16.89
CA VAL A 276 43.25 -33.18 15.60
C VAL A 276 41.97 -32.77 14.92
N LEU A 277 40.97 -33.65 14.78
CA LEU A 277 39.78 -33.38 14.00
C LEU A 277 38.76 -32.53 14.74
N GLU A 278 38.51 -32.74 16.03
CA GLU A 278 37.53 -31.98 16.80
C GLU A 278 37.88 -30.49 16.87
N PRO A 279 39.12 -30.03 17.13
CA PRO A 279 39.45 -28.60 17.07
C PRO A 279 39.25 -27.97 15.68
N ILE A 280 39.43 -28.75 14.61
CA ILE A 280 39.19 -28.27 13.22
C ILE A 280 37.71 -28.09 12.98
N ILE A 281 36.89 -29.05 13.40
CA ILE A 281 35.42 -29.02 13.26
C ILE A 281 34.85 -27.83 14.08
N GLU A 282 35.25 -27.71 15.33
CA GLU A 282 34.81 -26.62 16.20
C GLU A 282 35.28 -25.25 15.68
N GLY A 283 36.54 -25.15 15.24
CA GLY A 283 37.05 -23.91 14.64
C GLY A 283 36.27 -23.49 13.36
N ALA A 284 35.99 -24.44 12.48
CA ALA A 284 35.15 -24.17 11.31
C ALA A 284 33.72 -23.76 11.68
N GLY A 285 33.12 -24.44 12.68
CA GLY A 285 31.81 -24.09 13.21
C GLY A 285 31.71 -22.66 13.76
N VAL A 286 32.75 -22.23 14.49
CA VAL A 286 32.84 -20.83 14.98
C VAL A 286 32.92 -19.85 13.81
N VAL A 287 33.79 -20.09 12.84
CA VAL A 287 33.98 -19.15 11.70
C VAL A 287 32.72 -19.01 10.88
N ILE A 288 32.10 -20.15 10.49
CA ILE A 288 30.89 -20.14 9.67
C ILE A 288 29.69 -19.65 10.46
N GLY A 289 29.53 -20.08 11.71
CA GLY A 289 28.46 -19.62 12.60
C GLY A 289 28.52 -18.11 12.85
N THR A 290 29.71 -17.55 13.09
CA THR A 290 29.91 -16.12 13.25
C THR A 290 29.59 -15.37 11.95
N GLY A 291 29.99 -15.90 10.79
CA GLY A 291 29.66 -15.30 9.50
C GLY A 291 28.16 -15.21 9.27
N ILE A 292 27.41 -16.28 9.58
CA ILE A 292 25.94 -16.31 9.51
C ILE A 292 25.34 -15.29 10.48
N LEU A 293 25.76 -15.28 11.75
CA LEU A 293 25.25 -14.34 12.76
C LEU A 293 25.50 -12.89 12.36
N THR A 294 26.65 -12.58 11.79
CA THR A 294 26.95 -11.23 11.27
C THR A 294 26.03 -10.85 10.12
N THR A 295 25.76 -11.77 9.21
CA THR A 295 24.80 -11.55 8.11
C THR A 295 23.39 -11.30 8.65
N LEU A 296 22.92 -12.11 9.60
CA LEU A 296 21.60 -11.95 10.22
C LEU A 296 21.47 -10.62 10.99
N ALA A 297 22.54 -10.20 11.70
CA ALA A 297 22.59 -8.91 12.37
C ALA A 297 22.46 -7.75 11.35
N GLY A 298 23.16 -7.84 10.22
CA GLY A 298 23.03 -6.84 9.12
C GLY A 298 21.60 -6.77 8.55
N VAL A 299 20.93 -7.91 8.41
CA VAL A 299 19.52 -7.93 7.97
C VAL A 299 18.59 -7.29 9.01
N THR A 300 18.83 -7.52 10.31
CA THR A 300 18.05 -6.88 11.38
C THR A 300 18.24 -5.37 11.39
N GLU A 301 19.48 -4.88 11.21
CA GLU A 301 19.80 -3.46 11.11
C GLU A 301 19.12 -2.82 9.88
N ALA A 302 19.19 -3.47 8.71
CA ALA A 302 18.49 -3.04 7.51
C ALA A 302 16.97 -3.00 7.72
N GLY A 303 16.40 -3.98 8.42
CA GLY A 303 14.99 -3.99 8.84
C GLY A 303 14.62 -2.78 9.69
N GLY A 304 15.49 -2.39 10.63
CA GLY A 304 15.32 -1.17 11.43
C GLY A 304 15.28 0.10 10.57
N ALA A 305 16.17 0.20 9.58
CA ALA A 305 16.17 1.31 8.64
C ALA A 305 14.88 1.36 7.78
N VAL A 306 14.38 0.20 7.33
CA VAL A 306 13.11 0.11 6.59
C VAL A 306 11.93 0.50 7.48
N ALA A 307 11.87 0.05 8.73
CA ALA A 307 10.83 0.44 9.68
C ALA A 307 10.83 1.96 9.92
N ALA A 308 12.02 2.57 10.06
CA ALA A 308 12.18 4.01 10.18
C ALA A 308 11.72 4.75 8.91
N LEU A 309 12.05 4.22 7.72
CA LEU A 309 11.58 4.76 6.44
C LEU A 309 10.05 4.74 6.35
N LEU A 310 9.42 3.59 6.59
CA LEU A 310 7.95 3.44 6.60
C LEU A 310 7.30 4.42 7.58
N THR A 311 7.92 4.62 8.75
CA THR A 311 7.44 5.58 9.75
C THR A 311 7.63 7.03 9.30
N GLY A 312 8.78 7.37 8.72
CA GLY A 312 9.13 8.73 8.30
C GLY A 312 8.28 9.24 7.12
N ILE A 313 8.06 8.41 6.09
CA ILE A 313 7.23 8.76 4.94
C ILE A 313 5.80 9.08 5.40
N GLY A 314 5.23 8.27 6.30
CA GLY A 314 3.90 8.53 6.84
C GLY A 314 3.80 9.84 7.64
N GLY A 315 4.85 10.24 8.34
CA GLY A 315 4.91 11.53 9.04
C GLY A 315 4.89 12.74 8.08
N GLN A 316 5.56 12.63 6.94
CA GLN A 316 5.53 13.67 5.91
C GLN A 316 4.16 13.78 5.24
N LEU A 317 3.49 12.65 5.00
CA LEU A 317 2.15 12.63 4.43
C LEU A 317 1.13 13.26 5.40
N LEU A 318 1.15 12.87 6.68
CA LEU A 318 0.34 13.49 7.74
C LEU A 318 0.52 15.01 7.81
N ALA A 319 1.76 15.49 7.67
CA ALA A 319 2.04 16.92 7.67
C ALA A 319 1.51 17.61 6.40
N SER A 320 1.45 16.92 5.26
CA SER A 320 0.92 17.47 4.01
C SER A 320 -0.62 17.45 3.96
N PHE A 321 -1.26 16.51 4.67
CA PHE A 321 -2.72 16.43 4.82
C PHE A 321 -3.27 17.30 5.96
N SER A 322 -2.43 17.80 6.87
CA SER A 322 -2.86 18.80 7.85
C SER A 322 -3.02 20.14 7.14
N MET A 323 -4.25 20.48 6.79
CA MET A 323 -4.58 21.83 6.33
C MET A 323 -4.21 22.86 7.40
N PRO A 324 -3.74 24.06 7.03
CA PRO A 324 -3.29 25.10 7.98
C PRO A 324 -4.37 25.52 9.00
N ASP A 325 -5.63 25.26 8.74
CA ASP A 325 -6.78 25.76 9.53
C ASP A 325 -7.53 24.71 10.33
N GLY A 326 -6.87 23.61 10.72
CA GLY A 326 -7.38 22.76 11.81
C GLY A 326 -8.48 21.77 11.46
N GLY A 327 -8.59 21.34 10.21
CA GLY A 327 -9.47 20.26 9.79
C GLY A 327 -9.15 18.95 10.55
N LYS A 328 -10.06 18.46 11.37
CA LYS A 328 -9.91 17.21 12.11
C LYS A 328 -9.96 16.05 11.10
N GLY A 329 -8.84 15.34 10.94
CA GLY A 329 -8.81 14.06 10.26
C GLY A 329 -8.49 14.08 8.77
N GLY A 330 -7.73 15.08 8.24
CA GLY A 330 -7.26 15.06 6.84
C GLY A 330 -8.33 15.36 5.79
N VAL A 331 -9.55 15.68 6.21
CA VAL A 331 -10.62 16.13 5.32
C VAL A 331 -10.41 17.62 5.04
N PRO A 332 -10.34 18.08 3.76
CA PRO A 332 -10.30 19.49 3.44
C PRO A 332 -11.45 20.23 4.12
N ASP A 333 -11.18 21.41 4.73
CA ASP A 333 -12.25 22.24 5.29
C ASP A 333 -13.12 22.75 4.12
N MET A 334 -14.31 22.16 4.00
CA MET A 334 -15.26 22.51 2.94
C MET A 334 -15.93 23.87 3.15
N GLN A 335 -15.59 24.61 4.24
CA GLN A 335 -16.06 25.97 4.46
C GLN A 335 -15.48 26.98 3.44
N GLU A 336 -14.38 26.64 2.76
CA GLU A 336 -13.88 27.43 1.62
C GLU A 336 -14.74 27.31 0.35
N PHE A 337 -15.71 26.39 0.31
CA PHE A 337 -16.62 26.24 -0.81
C PHE A 337 -17.80 27.23 -0.64
N HIS A 338 -17.64 28.41 -1.18
CA HIS A 338 -18.68 29.43 -1.16
C HIS A 338 -19.61 29.28 -2.37
N VAL A 339 -20.90 29.19 -2.09
CA VAL A 339 -21.94 29.48 -3.09
C VAL A 339 -21.90 30.98 -3.32
N ASP A 340 -21.86 31.42 -4.59
CA ASP A 340 -21.81 32.82 -4.93
C ASP A 340 -23.07 33.56 -4.41
N GLN A 341 -22.93 34.22 -3.26
CA GLN A 341 -24.03 34.96 -2.61
C GLN A 341 -24.49 36.17 -3.40
N ASN A 342 -23.72 36.62 -4.37
CA ASN A 342 -24.09 37.76 -5.22
C ASN A 342 -25.23 37.45 -6.19
N TYR A 343 -25.55 36.15 -6.37
CA TYR A 343 -26.70 35.72 -7.16
C TYR A 343 -28.04 36.19 -6.54
N GLN A 344 -28.14 36.25 -5.21
CA GLN A 344 -29.35 36.70 -4.51
C GLN A 344 -29.54 38.24 -4.57
N ALA A 345 -28.48 39.00 -4.80
CA ALA A 345 -28.57 40.44 -4.81
C ALA A 345 -28.97 41.06 -6.16
N SER A 346 -29.11 40.24 -7.23
CA SER A 346 -29.53 40.68 -8.55
C SER A 346 -31.02 40.38 -8.86
N LEU A 347 -31.78 39.92 -7.88
CA LEU A 347 -33.25 39.79 -7.91
C LEU A 347 -33.86 41.00 -7.22
#